data_958502683db037fccc5c79d4f1a19c4d
#
_entry.id   958502683db037fccc5c79d4f1a19c4d
#
_cell.length_a   1.000
_cell.length_b   1.000
_cell.length_c   1.000
_cell.angle_alpha   90.00
_cell.angle_beta   90.00
_cell.angle_gamma   90.00
#
_symmetry.space_group_name_H-M   'P 1'
#
loop_
_entity.id
_entity.type
_entity.pdbx_description
1 polymer ?
#
loop_
_entity_poly.entity_id
_entity_poly.type
_entity_poly.pdbx_seq_one_letter_code
_entity_poly.pdbx_strand_id
1 'polypeptide(L)'
;MLIAQITDMHVVPEGELMGQVVPTNAMLAAAIARINALVPAVDVILATGDLTEGGSPESYGALRDIVAAATAPVFLIPGNHDKPDAMRAAFPGHAYLGSGAFMQYTIEDWPLRLIGLDTRIDQHPGGEICEARLA
;
A
#
# COMPACT_ATOMS: atom_id res chain seq x y z
N MET A 1 -9.44 -16.11 10.58
CA MET A 1 -8.73 -14.93 10.05
C MET A 1 -9.07 -14.77 8.58
N LEU A 2 -9.52 -13.60 8.19
CA LEU A 2 -9.84 -13.25 6.80
C LEU A 2 -8.93 -12.09 6.37
N ILE A 3 -8.16 -12.29 5.31
CA ILE A 3 -7.24 -11.29 4.76
C ILE A 3 -7.81 -10.79 3.44
N ALA A 4 -7.91 -9.47 3.27
CA ALA A 4 -8.16 -8.86 1.98
C ALA A 4 -6.84 -8.36 1.39
N GLN A 5 -6.60 -8.63 0.12
CA GLN A 5 -5.47 -8.07 -0.62
C GLN A 5 -5.98 -7.14 -1.71
N ILE A 6 -5.38 -5.96 -1.80
CA ILE A 6 -5.56 -4.99 -2.87
C ILE A 6 -4.20 -4.62 -3.43
N THR A 7 -4.11 -4.41 -4.74
CA THR A 7 -2.84 -4.15 -5.42
C THR A 7 -3.06 -3.23 -6.62
N ASP A 8 -2.02 -2.59 -7.11
CA ASP A 8 -2.02 -1.80 -8.34
C ASP A 8 -3.11 -0.72 -8.36
N MET A 9 -3.22 0.02 -7.25
CA MET A 9 -4.30 1.00 -7.07
C MET A 9 -4.05 2.30 -7.84
N HIS A 10 -2.80 2.62 -8.16
CA HIS A 10 -2.38 3.78 -8.96
C HIS A 10 -3.12 5.07 -8.57
N VAL A 11 -3.15 5.36 -7.26
CA VAL A 11 -3.80 6.56 -6.73
C VAL A 11 -3.11 7.81 -7.28
N VAL A 12 -3.91 8.76 -7.72
CA VAL A 12 -3.47 10.06 -8.25
C VAL A 12 -3.87 11.19 -7.29
N PRO A 13 -3.37 12.42 -7.46
CA PRO A 13 -3.83 13.57 -6.68
C PRO A 13 -5.35 13.71 -6.73
N GLU A 14 -5.92 14.30 -5.67
CA GLU A 14 -7.36 14.51 -5.58
C GLU A 14 -7.88 15.32 -6.79
N GLY A 15 -8.98 14.86 -7.39
CA GLY A 15 -9.59 15.50 -8.55
C GLY A 15 -8.97 15.11 -9.89
N GLU A 16 -7.90 14.33 -9.91
CA GLU A 16 -7.28 13.85 -11.13
C GLU A 16 -7.76 12.43 -11.51
N LEU A 17 -7.49 12.06 -12.76
CA LEU A 17 -7.75 10.72 -13.31
C LEU A 17 -6.41 10.11 -13.77
N MET A 18 -6.18 8.83 -13.47
CA MET A 18 -5.03 8.11 -13.97
C MET A 18 -5.10 8.01 -15.51
N GLY A 19 -4.01 8.44 -16.17
CA GLY A 19 -3.99 8.54 -17.63
C GLY A 19 -5.09 9.44 -18.21
N GLN A 20 -5.64 10.39 -17.44
CA GLN A 20 -6.72 11.32 -17.77
C GLN A 20 -8.08 10.65 -18.02
N VAL A 21 -8.23 9.37 -17.74
CA VAL A 21 -9.47 8.62 -18.06
C VAL A 21 -9.96 7.70 -16.94
N VAL A 22 -9.07 7.18 -16.07
CA VAL A 22 -9.44 6.16 -15.09
C VAL A 22 -9.60 6.77 -13.70
N PRO A 23 -10.78 6.66 -13.06
CA PRO A 23 -11.04 7.22 -11.72
C PRO A 23 -10.52 6.28 -10.62
N THR A 24 -9.22 6.01 -10.58
CA THR A 24 -8.60 5.03 -9.66
C THR A 24 -8.90 5.32 -8.18
N ASN A 25 -8.91 6.59 -7.78
CA ASN A 25 -9.26 6.99 -6.41
C ASN A 25 -10.69 6.57 -6.03
N ALA A 26 -11.66 6.78 -6.93
CA ALA A 26 -13.05 6.36 -6.69
C ALA A 26 -13.20 4.84 -6.70
N MET A 27 -12.42 4.14 -7.55
CA MET A 27 -12.40 2.68 -7.57
C MET A 27 -11.85 2.10 -6.27
N LEU A 28 -10.76 2.66 -5.73
CA LEU A 28 -10.21 2.26 -4.44
C LEU A 28 -11.21 2.54 -3.30
N ALA A 29 -11.84 3.71 -3.27
CA ALA A 29 -12.86 4.02 -2.26
C ALA A 29 -14.02 3.02 -2.29
N ALA A 30 -14.49 2.64 -3.48
CA ALA A 30 -15.51 1.61 -3.65
C ALA A 30 -15.03 0.22 -3.17
N ALA A 31 -13.77 -0.14 -3.44
CA ALA A 31 -13.19 -1.39 -2.98
C ALA A 31 -13.12 -1.44 -1.43
N ILE A 32 -12.66 -0.38 -0.77
CA ILE A 32 -12.65 -0.28 0.69
C ILE A 32 -14.07 -0.40 1.26
N ALA A 33 -15.05 0.29 0.69
CA ALA A 33 -16.44 0.18 1.13
C ALA A 33 -16.99 -1.26 1.01
N ARG A 34 -16.62 -1.97 -0.05
CA ARG A 34 -16.98 -3.39 -0.24
C ARG A 34 -16.30 -4.30 0.77
N ILE A 35 -15.02 -4.07 1.06
CA ILE A 35 -14.28 -4.84 2.07
C ILE A 35 -14.91 -4.63 3.45
N ASN A 36 -15.24 -3.40 3.82
CA ASN A 36 -15.88 -3.09 5.09
C ASN A 36 -17.26 -3.75 5.26
N ALA A 37 -17.95 -4.06 4.15
CA ALA A 37 -19.28 -4.69 4.17
C ALA A 37 -19.24 -6.24 4.18
N LEU A 38 -18.05 -6.86 4.18
CA LEU A 38 -17.94 -8.32 4.19
C LEU A 38 -18.38 -8.92 5.53
N VAL A 39 -19.00 -10.08 5.45
CA VAL A 39 -19.39 -10.90 6.62
C VAL A 39 -18.91 -12.33 6.36
N PRO A 40 -18.00 -12.87 7.21
CA PRO A 40 -17.39 -12.21 8.38
C PRO A 40 -16.51 -11.02 8.00
N ALA A 41 -16.29 -10.13 8.97
CA ALA A 41 -15.44 -8.96 8.77
C ALA A 41 -13.99 -9.36 8.44
N VAL A 42 -13.32 -8.53 7.65
CA VAL A 42 -11.89 -8.69 7.34
C VAL A 42 -11.07 -8.33 8.57
N ASP A 43 -10.08 -9.16 8.90
CA ASP A 43 -9.16 -8.93 10.00
C ASP A 43 -8.01 -7.97 9.63
N VAL A 44 -7.56 -8.02 8.36
CA VAL A 44 -6.44 -7.20 7.86
C VAL A 44 -6.54 -6.99 6.36
N ILE A 45 -6.10 -5.82 5.89
CA ILE A 45 -5.98 -5.48 4.47
C ILE A 45 -4.49 -5.37 4.13
N LEU A 46 -4.05 -6.04 3.08
CA LEU A 46 -2.71 -5.93 2.52
C LEU A 46 -2.77 -5.15 1.21
N ALA A 47 -2.09 -4.01 1.14
CA ALA A 47 -1.95 -3.19 -0.05
C ALA A 47 -0.56 -3.42 -0.65
N THR A 48 -0.49 -4.19 -1.75
CA THR A 48 0.74 -4.85 -2.21
C THR A 48 1.28 -4.26 -3.51
N GLY A 49 1.81 -3.04 -3.43
CA GLY A 49 2.54 -2.38 -4.51
C GLY A 49 1.69 -1.55 -5.45
N ASP A 50 2.36 -0.65 -6.16
CA ASP A 50 1.80 0.35 -7.07
C ASP A 50 0.61 1.09 -6.44
N LEU A 51 0.89 1.59 -5.21
CA LEU A 51 -0.10 2.25 -4.38
C LEU A 51 -0.54 3.58 -5.02
N THR A 52 0.44 4.28 -5.61
CA THR A 52 0.24 5.56 -6.31
C THR A 52 0.83 5.50 -7.72
N GLU A 53 0.32 6.32 -8.65
CA GLU A 53 0.80 6.35 -10.03
C GLU A 53 2.21 6.93 -10.16
N GLY A 54 2.56 7.93 -9.38
CA GLY A 54 3.84 8.64 -9.54
C GLY A 54 4.60 8.92 -8.25
N GLY A 55 4.12 8.44 -7.11
CA GLY A 55 4.79 8.60 -5.82
C GLY A 55 4.84 10.05 -5.32
N SER A 56 3.92 10.92 -5.74
CA SER A 56 3.87 12.30 -5.28
C SER A 56 3.28 12.41 -3.85
N PRO A 57 3.68 13.43 -3.06
CA PRO A 57 3.08 13.66 -1.73
C PRO A 57 1.56 13.82 -1.78
N GLU A 58 1.03 14.44 -2.83
CA GLU A 58 -0.41 14.66 -3.03
C GLU A 58 -1.13 13.32 -3.29
N SER A 59 -0.56 12.43 -4.12
CA SER A 59 -1.10 11.09 -4.35
C SER A 59 -1.11 10.26 -3.06
N TYR A 60 -0.04 10.31 -2.26
CA TYR A 60 -0.03 9.63 -0.96
C TYR A 60 -0.99 10.25 0.06
N GLY A 61 -1.21 11.57 0.00
CA GLY A 61 -2.25 12.23 0.78
C GLY A 61 -3.63 11.67 0.44
N ALA A 62 -3.97 11.60 -0.86
CA ALA A 62 -5.23 11.01 -1.32
C ALA A 62 -5.36 9.54 -0.92
N LEU A 63 -4.30 8.74 -1.09
CA LEU A 63 -4.26 7.34 -0.65
C LEU A 63 -4.56 7.21 0.85
N ARG A 64 -3.85 7.98 1.70
CA ARG A 64 -4.05 7.97 3.15
C ARG A 64 -5.50 8.27 3.51
N ASP A 65 -6.08 9.29 2.91
CA ASP A 65 -7.44 9.72 3.22
C ASP A 65 -8.48 8.66 2.78
N ILE A 66 -8.25 7.97 1.67
CA ILE A 66 -9.11 6.87 1.22
C ILE A 66 -8.98 5.64 2.13
N VAL A 67 -7.76 5.21 2.45
CA VAL A 67 -7.57 4.00 3.28
C VAL A 67 -7.94 4.23 4.74
N ALA A 68 -7.98 5.48 5.22
CA ALA A 68 -8.48 5.82 6.55
C ALA A 68 -9.96 5.43 6.77
N ALA A 69 -10.73 5.22 5.71
CA ALA A 69 -12.10 4.71 5.77
C ALA A 69 -12.17 3.18 6.02
N ALA A 70 -11.05 2.46 5.95
CA ALA A 70 -11.03 1.02 6.23
C ALA A 70 -11.29 0.74 7.71
N THR A 71 -12.13 -0.26 8.00
CA THR A 71 -12.41 -0.71 9.38
C THR A 71 -11.35 -1.67 9.91
N ALA A 72 -10.64 -2.37 9.01
CA ALA A 72 -9.52 -3.23 9.33
C ALA A 72 -8.19 -2.48 9.13
N PRO A 73 -7.12 -2.83 9.87
CA PRO A 73 -5.80 -2.25 9.65
C PRO A 73 -5.28 -2.55 8.24
N VAL A 74 -4.62 -1.56 7.63
CA VAL A 74 -4.05 -1.65 6.29
C VAL A 74 -2.53 -1.65 6.39
N PHE A 75 -1.89 -2.68 5.83
CA PHE A 75 -0.43 -2.77 5.71
C PHE A 75 -0.01 -2.54 4.26
N LEU A 76 1.00 -1.71 4.07
CA LEU A 76 1.41 -1.19 2.78
C LEU A 76 2.78 -1.76 2.39
N ILE A 77 2.96 -2.14 1.13
CA ILE A 77 4.25 -2.48 0.52
C ILE A 77 4.40 -1.62 -0.73
N PRO A 78 5.56 -1.00 -1.00
CA PRO A 78 5.76 -0.22 -2.21
C PRO A 78 5.89 -1.10 -3.46
N GLY A 79 5.38 -0.61 -4.59
CA GLY A 79 5.66 -1.11 -5.94
C GLY A 79 6.67 -0.23 -6.69
N ASN A 80 6.87 -0.49 -7.98
CA ASN A 80 7.84 0.27 -8.78
C ASN A 80 7.39 1.71 -9.08
N HIS A 81 6.10 2.02 -9.01
CA HIS A 81 5.56 3.37 -9.11
C HIS A 81 5.71 4.19 -7.82
N ASP A 82 5.99 3.54 -6.70
CA ASP A 82 6.03 4.17 -5.39
C ASP A 82 7.41 4.75 -5.04
N LYS A 83 7.40 5.78 -4.19
CA LYS A 83 8.60 6.42 -3.64
C LYS A 83 8.64 6.22 -2.13
N PRO A 84 9.54 5.36 -1.60
CA PRO A 84 9.59 5.00 -0.18
C PRO A 84 9.62 6.19 0.78
N ASP A 85 10.41 7.22 0.50
CA ASP A 85 10.52 8.37 1.40
C ASP A 85 9.23 9.20 1.46
N ALA A 86 8.58 9.42 0.31
CA ALA A 86 7.28 10.10 0.26
C ALA A 86 6.19 9.27 0.95
N MET A 87 6.23 7.96 0.78
CA MET A 87 5.31 7.03 1.46
C MET A 87 5.49 7.09 2.98
N ARG A 88 6.72 7.01 3.51
CA ARG A 88 7.00 7.15 4.95
C ARG A 88 6.50 8.50 5.49
N ALA A 89 6.75 9.57 4.74
CA ALA A 89 6.31 10.91 5.14
C ALA A 89 4.78 11.03 5.22
N ALA A 90 4.05 10.38 4.33
CA ALA A 90 2.58 10.39 4.31
C ALA A 90 1.95 9.52 5.40
N PHE A 91 2.67 8.49 5.88
CA PHE A 91 2.18 7.51 6.86
C PHE A 91 3.04 7.48 8.15
N PRO A 92 3.19 8.60 8.87
CA PRO A 92 4.09 8.69 10.03
C PRO A 92 3.68 7.77 11.20
N GLY A 93 2.41 7.36 11.27
CA GLY A 93 1.91 6.41 12.25
C GLY A 93 2.21 4.95 11.96
N HIS A 94 2.76 4.63 10.77
CA HIS A 94 3.03 3.27 10.32
C HIS A 94 4.49 2.88 10.61
N ALA A 95 4.81 2.72 11.90
CA ALA A 95 6.19 2.44 12.36
C ALA A 95 6.81 1.19 11.69
N TYR A 96 6.01 0.24 11.25
CA TYR A 96 6.46 -0.96 10.55
C TYR A 96 7.15 -0.66 9.20
N LEU A 97 6.91 0.51 8.59
CA LEU A 97 7.59 0.92 7.35
C LEU A 97 9.09 1.19 7.56
N GLY A 98 9.53 1.31 8.82
CA GLY A 98 10.94 1.45 9.17
C GLY A 98 11.62 2.67 8.54
N SER A 99 12.92 2.77 8.74
CA SER A 99 13.78 3.83 8.17
C SER A 99 14.93 3.27 7.33
N GLY A 100 14.98 1.95 7.11
CA GLY A 100 16.02 1.27 6.35
C GLY A 100 15.95 1.52 4.85
N ALA A 101 16.93 0.97 4.12
CA ALA A 101 16.97 1.05 2.66
C ALA A 101 15.79 0.35 1.99
N PHE A 102 15.26 -0.69 2.62
CA PHE A 102 14.12 -1.46 2.12
C PHE A 102 12.94 -1.35 3.09
N MET A 103 11.73 -1.36 2.53
CA MET A 103 10.47 -1.37 3.29
C MET A 103 9.99 -2.79 3.52
N GLN A 104 10.79 -3.58 4.21
CA GLN A 104 10.40 -4.94 4.57
C GLN A 104 10.15 -5.05 6.08
N TYR A 105 9.15 -5.84 6.44
CA TYR A 105 8.66 -5.92 7.81
C TYR A 105 8.01 -7.25 8.13
N THR A 106 7.86 -7.51 9.41
CA THR A 106 7.11 -8.65 9.94
C THR A 106 6.06 -8.15 10.92
N ILE A 107 4.84 -8.68 10.82
CA ILE A 107 3.73 -8.42 11.73
C ILE A 107 3.32 -9.73 12.40
N GLU A 108 3.28 -9.74 13.73
CA GLU A 108 3.03 -10.92 14.57
C GLU A 108 1.70 -10.86 15.33
N ASP A 109 0.84 -9.87 15.03
CA ASP A 109 -0.38 -9.58 15.81
C ASP A 109 -1.51 -10.58 15.57
N TRP A 110 -1.34 -11.51 14.61
CA TRP A 110 -2.34 -12.52 14.25
C TRP A 110 -1.79 -13.95 14.40
N PRO A 111 -2.66 -14.97 14.30
CA PRO A 111 -2.22 -16.38 14.30
C PRO A 111 -1.27 -16.74 13.15
N LEU A 112 -1.19 -15.90 12.12
CA LEU A 112 -0.27 -16.01 10.99
C LEU A 112 0.73 -14.86 11.07
N ARG A 113 2.00 -15.18 10.84
CA ARG A 113 3.05 -14.18 10.62
C ARG A 113 2.86 -13.58 9.22
N LEU A 114 2.74 -12.25 9.14
CA LEU A 114 2.70 -11.53 7.87
C LEU A 114 4.09 -10.96 7.61
N ILE A 115 4.66 -11.29 6.45
CA ILE A 115 5.97 -10.80 6.03
C ILE A 115 5.79 -9.96 4.77
N GLY A 116 6.03 -8.65 4.89
CA GLY A 116 6.10 -7.73 3.76
C GLY A 116 7.52 -7.68 3.21
N LEU A 117 7.70 -7.98 1.92
CA LEU A 117 9.00 -7.95 1.25
C LEU A 117 9.04 -6.82 0.22
N ASP A 118 9.99 -5.90 0.38
CA ASP A 118 10.29 -4.91 -0.65
C ASP A 118 11.17 -5.56 -1.73
N THR A 119 10.55 -5.95 -2.83
CA THR A 119 11.24 -6.53 -3.99
C THR A 119 11.57 -5.51 -5.07
N ARG A 120 11.25 -4.24 -4.84
CA ARG A 120 11.34 -3.17 -5.82
C ARG A 120 12.77 -2.92 -6.26
N ILE A 121 12.98 -2.80 -7.58
CA ILE A 121 14.19 -2.28 -8.19
C ILE A 121 13.89 -0.84 -8.61
N ASP A 122 14.76 0.12 -8.19
CA ASP A 122 14.52 1.52 -8.50
C ASP A 122 14.40 1.76 -10.01
N GLN A 123 13.35 2.47 -10.42
CA GLN A 123 13.05 2.81 -11.82
C GLN A 123 12.96 1.61 -12.79
N HIS A 124 12.65 0.42 -12.28
CA HIS A 124 12.51 -0.78 -13.10
C HIS A 124 11.24 -1.55 -12.75
N PRO A 125 10.45 -2.04 -13.73
CA PRO A 125 9.19 -2.73 -13.47
C PRO A 125 9.35 -4.15 -12.90
N GLY A 126 10.57 -4.70 -12.91
CA GLY A 126 10.85 -6.00 -12.29
C GLY A 126 11.08 -5.91 -10.80
N GLY A 127 11.25 -7.06 -10.16
CA GLY A 127 11.58 -7.18 -8.74
C GLY A 127 12.75 -8.13 -8.52
N GLU A 128 13.45 -7.97 -7.39
CA GLU A 128 14.51 -8.87 -6.95
C GLU A 128 14.54 -9.02 -5.44
N ILE A 129 15.09 -10.12 -4.97
CA ILE A 129 15.53 -10.32 -3.59
C ILE A 129 17.06 -10.46 -3.62
N CYS A 130 17.77 -9.36 -3.35
CA CYS A 130 19.23 -9.36 -3.27
C CYS A 130 19.72 -9.81 -1.88
N GLU A 131 21.03 -10.08 -1.74
CA GLU A 131 21.63 -10.50 -0.46
C GLU A 131 21.31 -9.55 0.70
N ALA A 132 21.31 -8.23 0.45
CA ALA A 132 20.99 -7.22 1.47
C ALA A 132 19.52 -7.25 1.94
N ARG A 133 18.61 -7.84 1.15
CA ARG A 133 17.21 -8.06 1.54
C ARG A 133 17.00 -9.39 2.28
N LEU A 134 17.96 -10.30 2.18
CA LEU A 134 17.93 -11.61 2.86
C LEU A 134 18.56 -11.56 4.26
N ALA A 135 19.32 -10.53 4.56
CA ALA A 135 20.00 -10.34 5.85
C ALA A 135 19.03 -9.75 6.89
#